data_d9c7a00ab4aae3868c418c758b615050
#
_entry.id   d9c7a00ab4aae3868c418c758b615050
#
_cell.length_a   1.000
_cell.length_b   1.000
_cell.length_c   1.000
_cell.angle_alpha   90.00
_cell.angle_beta   90.00
_cell.angle_gamma   90.00
#
_symmetry.space_group_name_H-M   'P 1'
#
loop_
_entity.id
_entity.type
_entity.pdbx_description
1 polymer ?
#
loop_
_entity_poly.entity_id
_entity_poly.type
_entity_poly.pdbx_seq_one_letter_code
_entity_poly.pdbx_strand_id
1 'polypeptide(L)'
;MRFACFVVLCFSGFAVAADVKSGPQVGSTLPGPFEPLNLNGPDAGDECCLFCKYGNSPVVMVFASKPSEKLYKLVGELEKAATAATGEVGACLVVTDPSAGAQKALKTFADDAKLKATIVGVIAAEKQKDYELAKDAEVTVLIYSKRVVRINHAFKSGELTDKAIAAVTADAAKHYSGK
;
A
#
# COMPACT_ATOMS: atom_id res chain seq x y z
N MET A 1 44.69 46.05 -11.70
CA MET A 1 44.44 44.60 -11.57
C MET A 1 43.02 44.43 -11.08
N ARG A 2 42.11 43.99 -11.99
CA ARG A 2 40.67 43.78 -11.69
C ARG A 2 40.47 42.28 -11.52
N PHE A 3 40.18 41.83 -10.31
CA PHE A 3 39.78 40.44 -10.02
C PHE A 3 38.30 40.24 -10.35
N ALA A 4 38.03 39.46 -11.37
CA ALA A 4 36.68 39.02 -11.68
C ALA A 4 36.37 37.81 -10.83
N CYS A 5 35.40 37.97 -9.91
CA CYS A 5 34.88 36.86 -9.06
C CYS A 5 33.84 36.09 -9.88
N PHE A 6 34.19 34.86 -10.29
CA PHE A 6 33.27 33.95 -10.98
C PHE A 6 32.40 33.25 -9.92
N VAL A 7 31.14 33.64 -9.83
CA VAL A 7 30.16 32.95 -9.02
C VAL A 7 29.65 31.71 -9.79
N VAL A 8 30.10 30.53 -9.37
CA VAL A 8 29.57 29.26 -9.88
C VAL A 8 28.22 28.99 -9.20
N LEU A 9 27.11 29.20 -9.91
CA LEU A 9 25.78 28.77 -9.49
C LEU A 9 25.70 27.26 -9.65
N CYS A 10 25.80 26.50 -8.53
CA CYS A 10 25.45 25.09 -8.49
C CYS A 10 23.93 24.95 -8.59
N PHE A 11 23.43 24.64 -9.79
CA PHE A 11 22.05 24.15 -9.96
C PHE A 11 21.95 22.74 -9.37
N SER A 12 21.44 22.66 -8.15
CA SER A 12 21.02 21.39 -7.58
C SER A 12 19.74 20.95 -8.31
N GLY A 13 19.91 20.11 -9.32
CA GLY A 13 18.79 19.48 -10.01
C GLY A 13 18.00 18.63 -9.03
N PHE A 14 16.80 19.06 -8.66
CA PHE A 14 15.80 18.21 -8.04
C PHE A 14 15.42 17.17 -9.10
N ALA A 15 15.88 15.93 -8.93
CA ALA A 15 15.33 14.80 -9.66
C ALA A 15 13.87 14.64 -9.20
N VAL A 16 12.95 15.09 -10.03
CA VAL A 16 11.53 14.75 -9.90
C VAL A 16 11.47 13.26 -10.21
N ALA A 17 11.30 12.42 -9.19
CA ALA A 17 10.97 11.02 -9.40
C ALA A 17 9.72 11.00 -10.29
N ALA A 18 9.79 10.32 -11.43
CA ALA A 18 8.63 10.18 -12.31
C ALA A 18 7.58 9.37 -11.55
N ASP A 19 6.44 9.99 -11.27
CA ASP A 19 5.32 9.32 -10.61
C ASP A 19 4.93 8.07 -11.40
N VAL A 20 5.12 6.90 -10.78
CA VAL A 20 4.65 5.63 -11.35
C VAL A 20 3.14 5.63 -11.26
N LYS A 21 2.48 5.54 -12.41
CA LYS A 21 1.04 5.29 -12.45
C LYS A 21 0.78 3.81 -12.27
N SER A 22 0.33 3.41 -11.09
CA SER A 22 0.02 2.02 -10.76
C SER A 22 -1.30 1.95 -10.05
N GLY A 23 -2.16 1.05 -10.50
CA GLY A 23 -3.50 0.88 -9.98
C GLY A 23 -4.50 1.98 -10.37
N PRO A 24 -5.75 1.86 -9.92
CA PRO A 24 -6.80 2.85 -10.14
C PRO A 24 -6.39 4.23 -9.63
N GLN A 25 -6.58 5.26 -10.46
CA GLN A 25 -6.15 6.62 -10.14
C GLN A 25 -7.17 7.35 -9.26
N VAL A 26 -6.75 8.44 -8.62
CA VAL A 26 -7.61 9.28 -7.78
C VAL A 26 -8.87 9.70 -8.52
N GLY A 27 -10.03 9.53 -7.89
CA GLY A 27 -11.35 9.78 -8.45
C GLY A 27 -11.97 8.60 -9.19
N SER A 28 -11.19 7.56 -9.52
CA SER A 28 -11.71 6.34 -10.16
C SER A 28 -12.43 5.45 -9.16
N THR A 29 -13.43 4.72 -9.66
CA THR A 29 -14.05 3.61 -8.92
C THR A 29 -13.10 2.41 -8.98
N LEU A 30 -13.01 1.64 -7.89
CA LEU A 30 -12.28 0.37 -7.90
C LEU A 30 -12.87 -0.60 -8.93
N PRO A 31 -12.03 -1.40 -9.62
CA PRO A 31 -12.49 -2.23 -10.74
C PRO A 31 -13.44 -3.36 -10.32
N GLY A 32 -13.39 -3.80 -9.06
CA GLY A 32 -14.31 -4.82 -8.58
C GLY A 32 -13.70 -5.84 -7.63
N PRO A 33 -14.38 -6.95 -7.42
CA PRO A 33 -13.97 -7.99 -6.48
C PRO A 33 -12.71 -8.73 -6.95
N PHE A 34 -11.90 -9.16 -6.00
CA PHE A 34 -10.80 -10.09 -6.13
C PHE A 34 -10.65 -10.89 -4.84
N GLU A 35 -10.14 -12.09 -4.93
CA GLU A 35 -10.16 -13.08 -3.85
C GLU A 35 -8.73 -13.56 -3.55
N PRO A 36 -7.96 -12.84 -2.71
CA PRO A 36 -6.68 -13.34 -2.24
C PRO A 36 -6.87 -14.50 -1.26
N LEU A 37 -5.88 -15.40 -1.19
CA LEU A 37 -5.74 -16.32 -0.09
C LEU A 37 -5.34 -15.53 1.16
N ASN A 38 -6.22 -15.43 2.14
CA ASN A 38 -5.96 -14.73 3.39
C ASN A 38 -5.07 -15.55 4.31
N LEU A 39 -4.06 -14.93 4.92
CA LEU A 39 -3.08 -15.59 5.76
C LEU A 39 -3.30 -15.34 7.25
N ASN A 40 -4.15 -14.36 7.60
CA ASN A 40 -4.55 -14.04 8.96
C ASN A 40 -6.01 -13.58 9.02
N GLY A 41 -6.49 -13.30 10.22
CA GLY A 41 -7.86 -12.87 10.47
C GLY A 41 -8.87 -14.02 10.46
N PRO A 42 -10.18 -13.72 10.46
CA PRO A 42 -11.22 -14.73 10.61
C PRO A 42 -11.32 -15.70 9.42
N ASP A 43 -10.89 -15.26 8.25
CA ASP A 43 -10.95 -16.04 6.99
C ASP A 43 -9.56 -16.59 6.62
N ALA A 44 -8.67 -16.81 7.60
CA ALA A 44 -7.32 -17.30 7.36
C ALA A 44 -7.34 -18.73 6.79
N GLY A 45 -6.67 -18.92 5.66
CA GLY A 45 -6.63 -20.18 4.92
C GLY A 45 -7.62 -20.27 3.76
N ASP A 46 -8.52 -19.29 3.62
CA ASP A 46 -9.54 -19.27 2.55
C ASP A 46 -9.28 -18.12 1.55
N GLU A 47 -9.71 -18.32 0.31
CA GLU A 47 -9.81 -17.25 -0.68
C GLU A 47 -11.08 -16.43 -0.39
N CYS A 48 -10.93 -15.14 -0.01
CA CYS A 48 -12.04 -14.27 0.35
C CYS A 48 -11.93 -12.90 -0.28
N CYS A 49 -13.07 -12.35 -0.69
CA CYS A 49 -13.17 -11.05 -1.35
C CYS A 49 -12.97 -9.89 -0.37
N LEU A 50 -11.79 -9.29 -0.34
CA LEU A 50 -11.50 -8.11 0.49
C LEU A 50 -12.28 -6.86 0.04
N PHE A 51 -12.49 -6.68 -1.27
CA PHE A 51 -13.35 -5.62 -1.81
C PHE A 51 -14.79 -5.74 -1.29
N CYS A 52 -15.32 -6.96 -1.21
CA CYS A 52 -16.68 -7.22 -0.71
C CYS A 52 -16.76 -6.99 0.81
N LYS A 53 -15.75 -7.47 1.53
CA LYS A 53 -15.66 -7.42 3.00
C LYS A 53 -15.76 -5.99 3.54
N TYR A 54 -15.04 -5.07 2.92
CA TYR A 54 -14.99 -3.69 3.42
C TYR A 54 -16.10 -2.78 2.86
N GLY A 55 -16.79 -3.19 1.80
CA GLY A 55 -17.94 -2.47 1.26
C GLY A 55 -17.68 -0.99 0.94
N ASN A 56 -18.35 -0.11 1.68
CA ASN A 56 -18.24 1.35 1.52
C ASN A 56 -17.35 2.02 2.56
N SER A 57 -16.79 1.26 3.50
CA SER A 57 -15.94 1.78 4.57
C SER A 57 -14.68 2.46 4.04
N PRO A 58 -14.04 3.36 4.81
CA PRO A 58 -12.70 3.82 4.53
C PRO A 58 -11.70 2.67 4.60
N VAL A 59 -10.87 2.52 3.56
CA VAL A 59 -9.92 1.40 3.45
C VAL A 59 -8.57 1.88 2.96
N VAL A 60 -7.52 1.29 3.50
CA VAL A 60 -6.17 1.33 2.94
C VAL A 60 -5.81 -0.05 2.42
N MET A 61 -5.66 -0.15 1.12
CA MET A 61 -5.30 -1.39 0.42
C MET A 61 -3.89 -1.25 -0.15
N VAL A 62 -3.02 -2.15 0.26
CA VAL A 62 -1.62 -2.19 -0.20
C VAL A 62 -1.45 -3.40 -1.09
N PHE A 63 -1.01 -3.16 -2.32
CA PHE A 63 -0.49 -4.20 -3.21
C PHE A 63 1.04 -4.16 -3.21
N ALA A 64 1.68 -5.31 -3.18
CA ALA A 64 3.13 -5.41 -3.29
C ALA A 64 3.54 -6.61 -4.14
N SER A 65 4.65 -6.48 -4.87
CA SER A 65 5.17 -7.56 -5.71
C SER A 65 5.83 -8.67 -4.89
N LYS A 66 6.39 -8.36 -3.73
CA LYS A 66 7.08 -9.30 -2.84
C LYS A 66 7.12 -8.80 -1.40
N PRO A 67 7.31 -9.69 -0.42
CA PRO A 67 7.58 -9.31 0.96
C PRO A 67 8.90 -8.53 1.11
N SER A 68 8.95 -7.53 2.01
CA SER A 68 10.17 -6.80 2.36
C SER A 68 10.05 -6.15 3.75
N GLU A 69 11.19 -5.84 4.38
CA GLU A 69 11.21 -5.17 5.70
C GLU A 69 10.51 -3.80 5.67
N LYS A 70 10.68 -3.03 4.59
CA LYS A 70 10.02 -1.73 4.44
C LYS A 70 8.50 -1.87 4.29
N LEU A 71 8.06 -2.91 3.56
CA LEU A 71 6.65 -3.26 3.47
C LEU A 71 6.08 -3.62 4.84
N TYR A 72 6.78 -4.43 5.61
CA TYR A 72 6.36 -4.81 6.98
C TYR A 72 6.26 -3.60 7.90
N LYS A 73 7.24 -2.67 7.81
CA LYS A 73 7.18 -1.40 8.55
C LYS A 73 5.95 -0.58 8.16
N LEU A 74 5.68 -0.41 6.87
CA LEU A 74 4.48 0.29 6.38
C LEU A 74 3.22 -0.34 6.97
N VAL A 75 3.07 -1.66 6.84
CA VAL A 75 1.87 -2.37 7.32
C VAL A 75 1.72 -2.25 8.83
N GLY A 76 2.81 -2.31 9.59
CA GLY A 76 2.78 -2.10 11.04
C GLY A 76 2.29 -0.70 11.44
N GLU A 77 2.66 0.34 10.69
CA GLU A 77 2.15 1.69 10.92
C GLU A 77 0.68 1.83 10.50
N LEU A 78 0.26 1.18 9.41
CA LEU A 78 -1.14 1.14 8.98
C LEU A 78 -2.04 0.39 9.98
N GLU A 79 -1.54 -0.70 10.57
CA GLU A 79 -2.21 -1.43 11.66
C GLU A 79 -2.50 -0.51 12.85
N LYS A 80 -1.50 0.28 13.28
CA LYS A 80 -1.68 1.25 14.36
C LYS A 80 -2.75 2.30 14.00
N ALA A 81 -2.69 2.84 12.78
CA ALA A 81 -3.66 3.82 12.31
C ALA A 81 -5.09 3.23 12.26
N ALA A 82 -5.26 2.01 11.75
CA ALA A 82 -6.55 1.34 11.68
C ALA A 82 -7.09 0.99 13.07
N THR A 83 -6.24 0.51 13.98
CA THR A 83 -6.62 0.18 15.37
C THR A 83 -7.02 1.43 16.17
N ALA A 84 -6.42 2.59 15.88
CA ALA A 84 -6.75 3.87 16.52
C ALA A 84 -8.01 4.54 15.95
N ALA A 85 -8.54 4.07 14.84
CA ALA A 85 -9.74 4.64 14.21
C ALA A 85 -11.00 4.37 15.05
N THR A 86 -11.92 5.33 15.08
CA THR A 86 -13.15 5.26 15.89
C THR A 86 -14.36 4.68 15.15
N GLY A 87 -14.21 4.32 13.88
CA GLY A 87 -15.28 3.76 13.02
C GLY A 87 -14.87 2.45 12.37
N GLU A 88 -15.78 1.88 11.58
CA GLU A 88 -15.44 0.75 10.71
C GLU A 88 -14.48 1.19 9.62
N VAL A 89 -13.26 0.69 9.67
CA VAL A 89 -12.23 0.92 8.67
C VAL A 89 -11.62 -0.40 8.23
N GLY A 90 -11.03 -0.44 7.04
CA GLY A 90 -10.33 -1.59 6.51
C GLY A 90 -8.85 -1.30 6.30
N ALA A 91 -8.00 -2.28 6.56
CA ALA A 91 -6.61 -2.28 6.14
C ALA A 91 -6.27 -3.66 5.56
N CYS A 92 -5.60 -3.70 4.43
CA CYS A 92 -5.14 -4.97 3.86
C CYS A 92 -3.84 -4.83 3.08
N LEU A 93 -3.04 -5.89 3.14
CA LEU A 93 -1.87 -6.13 2.30
C LEU A 93 -2.13 -7.34 1.41
N VAL A 94 -1.94 -7.17 0.13
CA VAL A 94 -2.03 -8.26 -0.85
C VAL A 94 -0.71 -8.32 -1.64
N VAL A 95 0.01 -9.43 -1.49
CA VAL A 95 1.25 -9.66 -2.23
C VAL A 95 0.94 -10.49 -3.48
N THR A 96 1.44 -10.05 -4.64
CA THR A 96 1.17 -10.69 -5.94
C THR A 96 2.11 -11.87 -6.25
N ASP A 97 2.81 -12.36 -5.23
CA ASP A 97 3.60 -13.59 -5.24
C ASP A 97 2.93 -14.65 -4.37
N PRO A 98 2.24 -15.65 -4.95
CA PRO A 98 1.56 -16.70 -4.19
C PRO A 98 2.48 -17.85 -3.78
N SER A 99 3.80 -17.72 -3.92
CA SER A 99 4.75 -18.79 -3.56
C SER A 99 4.66 -19.18 -2.08
N ALA A 100 4.96 -20.43 -1.76
CA ALA A 100 4.99 -20.91 -0.38
C ALA A 100 5.98 -20.13 0.51
N GLY A 101 7.05 -19.60 -0.08
CA GLY A 101 8.01 -18.74 0.61
C GLY A 101 7.40 -17.42 1.03
N ALA A 102 6.68 -16.74 0.12
CA ALA A 102 5.99 -15.49 0.40
C ALA A 102 4.87 -15.70 1.42
N GLN A 103 4.06 -16.75 1.28
CA GLN A 103 3.00 -17.10 2.24
C GLN A 103 3.56 -17.29 3.65
N LYS A 104 4.64 -18.10 3.80
CA LYS A 104 5.28 -18.33 5.09
C LYS A 104 5.82 -17.04 5.70
N ALA A 105 6.52 -16.21 4.91
CA ALA A 105 7.08 -14.95 5.39
C ALA A 105 6.01 -13.98 5.87
N LEU A 106 4.92 -13.84 5.10
CA LEU A 106 3.80 -12.96 5.43
C LEU A 106 3.01 -13.47 6.64
N LYS A 107 2.78 -14.77 6.74
CA LYS A 107 2.12 -15.35 7.91
C LYS A 107 2.94 -15.13 9.18
N THR A 108 4.24 -15.41 9.13
CA THR A 108 5.16 -15.14 10.26
C THR A 108 5.12 -13.66 10.65
N PHE A 109 5.17 -12.75 9.68
CA PHE A 109 5.07 -11.31 9.94
C PHE A 109 3.73 -10.95 10.62
N ALA A 110 2.60 -11.45 10.11
CA ALA A 110 1.28 -11.16 10.67
C ALA A 110 1.16 -11.64 12.13
N ASP A 111 1.70 -12.83 12.42
CA ASP A 111 1.70 -13.43 13.76
C ASP A 111 2.62 -12.64 14.72
N ASP A 112 3.85 -12.32 14.31
CA ASP A 112 4.84 -11.58 15.12
C ASP A 112 4.39 -10.15 15.41
N ALA A 113 3.84 -9.47 14.41
CA ALA A 113 3.28 -8.12 14.54
C ALA A 113 1.93 -8.09 15.23
N LYS A 114 1.31 -9.25 15.46
CA LYS A 114 -0.01 -9.42 16.11
C LYS A 114 -1.08 -8.57 15.42
N LEU A 115 -1.11 -8.62 14.09
CA LEU A 115 -2.07 -7.85 13.30
C LEU A 115 -3.51 -8.25 13.63
N LYS A 116 -4.37 -7.27 13.88
CA LYS A 116 -5.79 -7.43 14.23
C LYS A 116 -6.72 -6.75 13.25
N ALA A 117 -6.35 -5.54 12.81
CA ALA A 117 -7.13 -4.71 11.90
C ALA A 117 -6.72 -4.94 10.44
N THR A 118 -5.47 -5.36 10.18
CA THR A 118 -4.94 -5.54 8.83
C THR A 118 -5.01 -7.01 8.41
N ILE A 119 -5.70 -7.27 7.30
CA ILE A 119 -5.70 -8.58 6.64
C ILE A 119 -4.50 -8.66 5.70
N VAL A 120 -3.76 -9.75 5.78
CA VAL A 120 -2.62 -10.04 4.89
C VAL A 120 -2.96 -11.24 4.02
N GLY A 121 -2.73 -11.12 2.73
CA GLY A 121 -3.02 -12.19 1.78
C GLY A 121 -2.06 -12.22 0.61
N VAL A 122 -2.16 -13.28 -0.19
CA VAL A 122 -1.44 -13.45 -1.44
C VAL A 122 -2.40 -13.73 -2.58
N ILE A 123 -2.03 -13.30 -3.78
CA ILE A 123 -2.82 -13.55 -5.00
C ILE A 123 -1.88 -13.69 -6.19
N ALA A 124 -2.23 -14.52 -7.16
CA ALA A 124 -1.54 -14.53 -8.44
C ALA A 124 -1.86 -13.25 -9.23
N ALA A 125 -0.86 -12.65 -9.85
CA ALA A 125 -0.98 -11.34 -10.52
C ALA A 125 -2.09 -11.31 -11.58
N GLU A 126 -2.33 -12.43 -12.28
CA GLU A 126 -3.38 -12.57 -13.29
C GLU A 126 -4.81 -12.53 -12.71
N LYS A 127 -5.00 -12.93 -11.44
CA LYS A 127 -6.32 -12.90 -10.76
C LYS A 127 -6.77 -11.49 -10.36
N GLN A 128 -5.85 -10.51 -10.37
CA GLN A 128 -6.17 -9.12 -10.02
C GLN A 128 -5.76 -8.11 -11.11
N LYS A 129 -5.58 -8.56 -12.36
CA LYS A 129 -5.11 -7.75 -13.50
C LYS A 129 -5.94 -6.49 -13.75
N ASP A 130 -7.23 -6.50 -13.42
CA ASP A 130 -8.14 -5.37 -13.60
C ASP A 130 -7.76 -4.17 -12.72
N TYR A 131 -6.94 -4.38 -11.70
CA TYR A 131 -6.36 -3.30 -10.90
C TYR A 131 -5.21 -2.57 -11.60
N GLU A 132 -4.74 -3.05 -12.76
CA GLU A 132 -3.73 -2.39 -13.60
C GLU A 132 -2.47 -1.97 -12.83
N LEU A 133 -1.98 -2.85 -11.96
CA LEU A 133 -0.74 -2.59 -11.22
C LEU A 133 0.45 -2.54 -12.18
N ALA A 134 1.23 -1.46 -12.12
CA ALA A 134 2.40 -1.30 -12.98
C ALA A 134 3.49 -2.32 -12.60
N LYS A 135 4.14 -2.91 -13.61
CA LYS A 135 5.19 -3.93 -13.42
C LYS A 135 6.43 -3.39 -12.71
N ASP A 136 6.71 -2.10 -12.84
CA ASP A 136 7.82 -1.42 -12.21
C ASP A 136 7.48 -0.82 -10.83
N ALA A 137 6.21 -0.92 -10.38
CA ALA A 137 5.81 -0.58 -9.04
C ALA A 137 6.05 -1.78 -8.11
N GLU A 138 6.92 -1.61 -7.12
CA GLU A 138 7.13 -2.62 -6.05
C GLU A 138 5.97 -2.58 -5.04
N VAL A 139 5.46 -1.39 -4.73
CA VAL A 139 4.33 -1.19 -3.82
C VAL A 139 3.36 -0.17 -4.39
N THR A 140 2.06 -0.48 -4.34
CA THR A 140 0.96 0.44 -4.66
C THR A 140 0.01 0.51 -3.49
N VAL A 141 -0.29 1.72 -3.00
CA VAL A 141 -1.21 1.96 -1.89
C VAL A 141 -2.41 2.74 -2.38
N LEU A 142 -3.57 2.12 -2.25
CA LEU A 142 -4.86 2.73 -2.57
C LEU A 142 -5.59 3.09 -1.27
N ILE A 143 -5.87 4.35 -1.05
CA ILE A 143 -6.70 4.83 0.05
C ILE A 143 -8.05 5.21 -0.57
N TYR A 144 -9.12 4.54 -0.16
CA TYR A 144 -10.43 4.69 -0.78
C TYR A 144 -11.57 4.66 0.24
N SER A 145 -12.71 5.20 -0.14
CA SER A 145 -13.99 5.07 0.55
C SER A 145 -15.13 5.08 -0.45
N LYS A 146 -16.22 4.38 -0.13
CA LYS A 146 -17.35 4.21 -1.05
C LYS A 146 -16.91 3.70 -2.43
N ARG A 147 -15.86 2.85 -2.43
CA ARG A 147 -15.25 2.25 -3.63
C ARG A 147 -14.60 3.25 -4.60
N VAL A 148 -14.37 4.49 -4.18
CA VAL A 148 -13.71 5.53 -4.97
C VAL A 148 -12.35 5.85 -4.37
N VAL A 149 -11.29 5.79 -5.19
CA VAL A 149 -9.91 6.09 -4.78
C VAL A 149 -9.81 7.58 -4.42
N ARG A 150 -9.29 7.86 -3.25
CA ARG A 150 -9.06 9.21 -2.73
C ARG A 150 -7.59 9.60 -2.80
N ILE A 151 -6.71 8.65 -2.56
CA ILE A 151 -5.27 8.83 -2.62
C ILE A 151 -4.68 7.56 -3.25
N ASN A 152 -3.68 7.73 -4.10
CA ASN A 152 -2.90 6.66 -4.69
C ASN A 152 -1.42 7.00 -4.53
N HIS A 153 -0.66 6.08 -3.93
CA HIS A 153 0.79 6.14 -3.89
C HIS A 153 1.36 4.91 -4.59
N ALA A 154 2.33 5.11 -5.44
CA ALA A 154 3.05 4.01 -6.09
C ALA A 154 4.55 4.22 -5.95
N PHE A 155 5.27 3.15 -5.63
CA PHE A 155 6.70 3.17 -5.33
C PHE A 155 7.42 2.13 -6.16
N LYS A 156 8.47 2.54 -6.84
CA LYS A 156 9.46 1.62 -7.44
C LYS A 156 10.33 1.00 -6.36
N SER A 157 11.12 0.02 -6.76
CA SER A 157 12.09 -0.60 -5.86
C SER A 157 13.03 0.45 -5.24
N GLY A 158 13.10 0.42 -3.90
CA GLY A 158 13.90 1.36 -3.11
C GLY A 158 13.26 2.73 -2.82
N GLU A 159 12.09 3.05 -3.40
CA GLU A 159 11.41 4.33 -3.17
C GLU A 159 10.53 4.33 -1.90
N LEU A 160 10.19 3.19 -1.35
CA LEU A 160 9.46 3.08 -0.08
C LEU A 160 10.38 3.42 1.10
N THR A 161 10.76 4.68 1.20
CA THR A 161 11.62 5.23 2.27
C THR A 161 10.82 5.44 3.56
N ASP A 162 11.51 5.69 4.68
CA ASP A 162 10.84 6.02 5.95
C ASP A 162 9.99 7.29 5.85
N LYS A 163 10.42 8.26 5.04
CA LYS A 163 9.64 9.47 4.74
C LYS A 163 8.37 9.14 3.96
N ALA A 164 8.46 8.25 2.98
CA ALA A 164 7.31 7.80 2.21
C ALA A 164 6.32 7.03 3.10
N ILE A 165 6.82 6.13 3.95
CA ILE A 165 6.00 5.40 4.93
C ILE A 165 5.25 6.37 5.85
N ALA A 166 5.94 7.38 6.40
CA ALA A 166 5.31 8.39 7.25
C ALA A 166 4.22 9.18 6.52
N ALA A 167 4.44 9.55 5.25
CA ALA A 167 3.44 10.25 4.44
C ALA A 167 2.20 9.39 4.20
N VAL A 168 2.36 8.13 3.76
CA VAL A 168 1.25 7.19 3.55
C VAL A 168 0.47 6.97 4.86
N THR A 169 1.17 6.80 5.98
CA THR A 169 0.52 6.59 7.29
C THR A 169 -0.28 7.82 7.73
N ALA A 170 0.24 9.03 7.49
CA ALA A 170 -0.48 10.27 7.80
C ALA A 170 -1.74 10.41 6.94
N ASP A 171 -1.67 10.10 5.65
CA ASP A 171 -2.81 10.09 4.74
C ASP A 171 -3.87 9.07 5.17
N ALA A 172 -3.44 7.86 5.55
CA ALA A 172 -4.32 6.82 6.07
C ALA A 172 -5.05 7.27 7.36
N ALA A 173 -4.32 7.80 8.33
CA ALA A 173 -4.90 8.28 9.59
C ALA A 173 -5.90 9.42 9.37
N LYS A 174 -5.58 10.36 8.48
CA LYS A 174 -6.49 11.45 8.08
C LYS A 174 -7.75 10.89 7.42
N HIS A 175 -7.60 9.94 6.51
CA HIS A 175 -8.72 9.32 5.80
C HIS A 175 -9.65 8.56 6.76
N TYR A 176 -9.10 7.81 7.72
CA TYR A 176 -9.88 7.10 8.74
C TYR A 176 -10.62 8.04 9.69
N SER A 177 -10.10 9.24 9.92
CA SER A 177 -10.77 10.25 10.76
C SER A 177 -11.89 11.02 10.05
N GLY A 178 -12.12 10.78 8.76
CA GLY A 178 -13.16 11.45 7.96
C GLY A 178 -12.89 12.94 7.69
N LYS A 179 -11.64 13.38 7.85
CA LYS A 179 -11.21 14.78 7.66
C LYS A 179 -10.61 15.04 6.28
#